data_f7e736d29875cad42aca7e1e900500fb
#
_entry.id   f7e736d29875cad42aca7e1e900500fb
#
_cell.length_a   1.000
_cell.length_b   1.000
_cell.length_c   1.000
_cell.angle_alpha   90.00
_cell.angle_beta   90.00
_cell.angle_gamma   90.00
#
_symmetry.space_group_name_H-M   'P 1'
#
loop_
_entity.id
_entity.type
_entity.pdbx_description
1 polymer ?
#
loop_
_entity_poly.entity_id
_entity_poly.type
_entity_poly.pdbx_seq_one_letter_code
_entity_poly.pdbx_strand_id
1 'polypeptide(L)'
;GGKAMGEQCDECLSPIDPSKLLSKHCKTCNSETIIKKNKHLYFKLSAFQKVLEEFINSHENDWRKNALNESKKYLNLGLIDRAATRQLDWGVDVPVSGYEDKKIYVWIEAVLGYLTASEQVLKKRGIDFNSFVTDNDNLRTYFVHGKDNITFHTIIYPALLQAINPKWQLPKYIISSEYVNMNDEKMSKSKGNLITVDYLAENYNKDTVRMYMINNGPEKKDVNFSSTDLVNYHNKFLVGVIGNFINRNLSFINKKFDGIIKEGVIDSKIKETTINLYNEVGLLIEKGELRQAIESIIEYATLGNKYYDENEPWVKVKENIDEFNDITYTCVYIMANLSNLLNP
;
A
#
# COMPACT_ATOMS: atom_id res chain seq x y z
N GLY A 1 8.68 30.15 -6.32
CA GLY A 1 9.33 29.64 -7.50
C GLY A 1 10.21 28.46 -7.17
N GLY A 2 9.74 27.26 -7.44
CA GLY A 2 10.51 26.04 -7.24
C GLY A 2 11.36 25.68 -8.47
N LYS A 3 12.20 24.66 -8.34
CA LYS A 3 12.94 24.04 -9.43
C LYS A 3 12.01 23.12 -10.22
N ALA A 4 12.19 23.04 -11.54
CA ALA A 4 11.43 22.14 -12.40
C ALA A 4 12.34 21.47 -13.44
N MET A 5 12.09 20.19 -13.69
CA MET A 5 12.73 19.44 -14.77
C MET A 5 11.66 19.06 -15.80
N GLY A 6 11.36 19.98 -16.72
CA GLY A 6 10.38 19.75 -17.78
C GLY A 6 8.97 20.21 -17.43
N GLU A 7 7.98 19.32 -17.55
CA GLU A 7 6.55 19.64 -17.50
C GLU A 7 5.94 19.67 -16.10
N GLN A 8 6.72 19.44 -15.05
CA GLN A 8 6.22 19.32 -13.67
C GLN A 8 7.19 19.99 -12.68
N CYS A 9 6.64 20.62 -11.64
CA CYS A 9 7.44 21.18 -10.55
C CYS A 9 7.98 20.04 -9.65
N ASP A 10 9.28 20.07 -9.35
CA ASP A 10 9.92 19.06 -8.50
C ASP A 10 9.45 19.11 -7.04
N GLU A 11 8.90 20.28 -6.59
CA GLU A 11 8.49 20.46 -5.19
C GLU A 11 7.00 20.17 -4.96
N CYS A 12 6.12 20.69 -5.85
CA CYS A 12 4.67 20.61 -5.64
C CYS A 12 3.94 19.74 -6.67
N LEU A 13 4.68 19.09 -7.57
CA LEU A 13 4.18 18.21 -8.63
C LEU A 13 3.18 18.87 -9.59
N SER A 14 2.94 20.17 -9.49
CA SER A 14 2.03 20.88 -10.38
C SER A 14 2.54 20.89 -11.81
N PRO A 15 1.66 20.75 -12.80
CA PRO A 15 2.05 20.85 -14.20
C PRO A 15 2.60 22.23 -14.54
N ILE A 16 3.66 22.26 -15.29
CA ILE A 16 4.33 23.49 -15.71
C ILE A 16 4.41 23.52 -17.23
N ASP A 17 4.16 24.68 -17.79
CA ASP A 17 4.53 24.98 -19.17
C ASP A 17 6.01 25.42 -19.21
N PRO A 18 6.92 24.63 -19.82
CA PRO A 18 8.34 24.98 -19.88
C PRO A 18 8.62 26.33 -20.51
N SER A 19 7.73 26.82 -21.37
CA SER A 19 7.87 28.13 -22.01
C SER A 19 7.77 29.29 -21.01
N LYS A 20 7.08 29.08 -19.89
CA LYS A 20 6.83 30.07 -18.84
C LYS A 20 7.87 30.05 -17.70
N LEU A 21 8.89 29.20 -17.78
CA LEU A 21 9.99 29.18 -16.79
C LEU A 21 10.80 30.49 -16.90
N LEU A 22 11.10 31.12 -15.75
CA LEU A 22 11.78 32.40 -15.69
C LEU A 22 13.28 32.29 -16.00
N SER A 23 13.92 31.21 -15.55
CA SER A 23 15.34 30.93 -15.80
C SER A 23 15.49 29.53 -16.38
N LYS A 24 16.01 29.42 -17.60
CA LYS A 24 16.03 28.19 -18.38
C LYS A 24 17.47 27.77 -18.67
N HIS A 25 18.03 26.96 -17.76
CA HIS A 25 19.39 26.44 -17.89
C HIS A 25 19.42 24.93 -17.85
N CYS A 26 20.32 24.32 -18.60
CA CYS A 26 20.58 22.89 -18.54
C CYS A 26 21.12 22.51 -17.17
N LYS A 27 20.54 21.52 -16.52
CA LYS A 27 20.97 21.06 -15.18
C LYS A 27 22.39 20.46 -15.19
N THR A 28 22.82 19.91 -16.33
CA THR A 28 24.10 19.21 -16.46
C THR A 28 25.24 20.17 -16.82
N CYS A 29 25.02 21.06 -17.78
CA CYS A 29 26.08 21.94 -18.31
C CYS A 29 25.84 23.43 -18.05
N ASN A 30 24.74 23.79 -17.41
CA ASN A 30 24.32 25.16 -17.09
C ASN A 30 24.19 26.10 -18.32
N SER A 31 24.21 25.59 -19.53
CA SER A 31 23.96 26.40 -20.73
C SER A 31 22.50 26.83 -20.81
N GLU A 32 22.25 27.95 -21.46
CA GLU A 32 20.88 28.38 -21.76
C GLU A 32 20.17 27.38 -22.66
N THR A 33 18.87 27.17 -22.39
CA THR A 33 18.02 26.30 -23.19
C THR A 33 17.29 27.10 -24.26
N ILE A 34 17.06 26.52 -25.43
CA ILE A 34 16.27 27.12 -26.52
C ILE A 34 14.90 26.44 -26.61
N ILE A 35 13.89 27.22 -26.94
CA ILE A 35 12.55 26.71 -27.18
C ILE A 35 12.46 26.28 -28.66
N LYS A 36 12.10 25.00 -28.88
CA LYS A 36 11.83 24.47 -30.22
C LYS A 36 10.38 24.03 -30.33
N LYS A 37 9.75 24.29 -31.43
CA LYS A 37 8.44 23.70 -31.78
C LYS A 37 8.66 22.25 -32.18
N ASN A 38 7.85 21.36 -31.64
CA ASN A 38 7.87 19.95 -31.99
C ASN A 38 6.43 19.44 -32.20
N LYS A 39 6.26 18.43 -33.04
CA LYS A 39 4.96 17.83 -33.34
C LYS A 39 4.77 16.62 -32.42
N HIS A 40 3.66 16.56 -31.71
CA HIS A 40 3.30 15.46 -30.84
C HIS A 40 1.85 15.05 -31.05
N LEU A 41 1.55 13.76 -30.73
CA LEU A 41 0.17 13.31 -30.51
C LEU A 41 -0.23 13.71 -29.11
N TYR A 42 -1.45 14.20 -28.93
CA TYR A 42 -1.99 14.59 -27.65
C TYR A 42 -3.17 13.69 -27.27
N PHE A 43 -3.13 13.20 -26.04
CA PHE A 43 -4.29 12.62 -25.41
C PHE A 43 -5.20 13.75 -24.92
N LYS A 44 -6.43 13.80 -25.41
CA LYS A 44 -7.40 14.87 -25.10
C LYS A 44 -7.98 14.68 -23.70
N LEU A 45 -7.13 14.82 -22.67
CA LEU A 45 -7.47 14.61 -21.28
C LEU A 45 -8.57 15.56 -20.81
N SER A 46 -8.61 16.79 -21.35
CA SER A 46 -9.64 17.78 -21.04
C SER A 46 -11.07 17.32 -21.34
N ALA A 47 -11.26 16.40 -22.28
CA ALA A 47 -12.57 15.82 -22.58
C ALA A 47 -13.16 14.95 -21.46
N PHE A 48 -12.33 14.51 -20.52
CA PHE A 48 -12.71 13.64 -19.41
C PHE A 48 -12.94 14.38 -18.10
N GLN A 49 -12.87 15.71 -18.06
CA GLN A 49 -13.03 16.54 -16.86
C GLN A 49 -14.25 16.12 -16.03
N LYS A 50 -15.42 16.16 -16.65
CA LYS A 50 -16.69 15.91 -15.95
C LYS A 50 -16.80 14.48 -15.41
N VAL A 51 -16.46 13.50 -16.21
CA VAL A 51 -16.55 12.08 -15.79
C VAL A 51 -15.57 11.76 -14.65
N LEU A 52 -14.41 12.39 -14.65
CA LEU A 52 -13.43 12.23 -13.57
C LEU A 52 -13.83 12.96 -12.29
N GLU A 53 -14.48 14.13 -12.40
CA GLU A 53 -15.09 14.81 -11.25
C GLU A 53 -16.14 13.93 -10.57
N GLU A 54 -17.06 13.37 -11.34
CA GLU A 54 -18.08 12.45 -10.83
C GLU A 54 -17.46 11.21 -10.20
N PHE A 55 -16.49 10.61 -10.86
CA PHE A 55 -15.77 9.44 -10.38
C PHE A 55 -15.03 9.70 -9.05
N ILE A 56 -14.24 10.77 -8.93
CA ILE A 56 -13.48 11.09 -7.73
C ILE A 56 -14.42 11.44 -6.56
N ASN A 57 -15.49 12.19 -6.83
CA ASN A 57 -16.47 12.55 -5.82
C ASN A 57 -17.24 11.33 -5.29
N SER A 58 -17.47 10.30 -6.10
CA SER A 58 -18.12 9.06 -5.65
C SER A 58 -17.27 8.26 -4.66
N HIS A 59 -15.96 8.54 -4.56
CA HIS A 59 -15.02 7.84 -3.68
C HIS A 59 -14.58 8.67 -2.45
N GLU A 60 -15.32 9.70 -2.09
CA GLU A 60 -14.98 10.63 -0.99
C GLU A 60 -14.76 9.93 0.36
N ASN A 61 -15.47 8.82 0.58
CA ASN A 61 -15.41 8.02 1.81
C ASN A 61 -14.53 6.75 1.70
N ASP A 62 -14.06 6.42 0.49
CA ASP A 62 -13.34 5.18 0.23
C ASP A 62 -11.82 5.39 0.10
N TRP A 63 -11.41 6.54 -0.44
CA TRP A 63 -10.01 6.80 -0.72
C TRP A 63 -9.32 7.53 0.42
N ARG A 64 -8.01 7.36 0.52
CA ARG A 64 -7.18 8.15 1.44
C ARG A 64 -7.25 9.63 1.10
N LYS A 65 -7.16 10.48 2.14
CA LYS A 65 -7.27 11.94 2.00
C LYS A 65 -6.22 12.54 1.05
N ASN A 66 -5.00 12.00 1.03
CA ASN A 66 -3.96 12.48 0.10
C ASN A 66 -4.35 12.23 -1.36
N ALA A 67 -4.89 11.06 -1.68
CA ALA A 67 -5.38 10.74 -3.02
C ALA A 67 -6.52 11.67 -3.44
N LEU A 68 -7.52 11.87 -2.57
CA LEU A 68 -8.63 12.79 -2.83
C LEU A 68 -8.19 14.23 -3.03
N ASN A 69 -7.35 14.73 -2.12
CA ASN A 69 -6.90 16.13 -2.15
C ASN A 69 -6.06 16.43 -3.40
N GLU A 70 -5.12 15.56 -3.74
CA GLU A 70 -4.30 15.77 -4.94
C GLU A 70 -5.12 15.63 -6.22
N SER A 71 -6.04 14.68 -6.29
CA SER A 71 -6.94 14.52 -7.42
C SER A 71 -7.86 15.73 -7.61
N LYS A 72 -8.50 16.21 -6.53
CA LYS A 72 -9.37 17.40 -6.57
C LYS A 72 -8.58 18.66 -6.91
N LYS A 73 -7.38 18.81 -6.37
CA LYS A 73 -6.48 19.93 -6.76
C LYS A 73 -6.18 19.91 -8.25
N TYR A 74 -5.91 18.74 -8.82
CA TYR A 74 -5.63 18.60 -10.25
C TYR A 74 -6.84 18.94 -11.12
N LEU A 75 -8.03 18.49 -10.74
CA LEU A 75 -9.29 18.80 -11.41
C LEU A 75 -9.64 20.30 -11.33
N ASN A 76 -9.44 20.93 -10.17
CA ASN A 76 -9.73 22.34 -9.96
C ASN A 76 -8.85 23.28 -10.80
N LEU A 77 -7.66 22.83 -11.20
CA LEU A 77 -6.80 23.56 -12.15
C LEU A 77 -7.30 23.47 -13.59
N GLY A 78 -8.27 22.59 -13.87
CA GLY A 78 -8.71 22.22 -15.20
C GLY A 78 -7.74 21.25 -15.89
N LEU A 79 -8.28 20.19 -16.44
CA LEU A 79 -7.47 19.19 -17.14
C LEU A 79 -6.94 19.75 -18.46
N ILE A 80 -5.64 19.60 -18.67
CA ILE A 80 -4.93 20.04 -19.88
C ILE A 80 -4.57 18.79 -20.70
N ASP A 81 -4.74 18.87 -22.02
CA ASP A 81 -4.36 17.81 -22.94
C ASP A 81 -2.87 17.47 -22.80
N ARG A 82 -2.56 16.18 -22.80
CA ARG A 82 -1.21 15.69 -22.53
C ARG A 82 -0.56 15.14 -23.78
N ALA A 83 0.69 15.56 -24.05
CA ALA A 83 1.47 14.96 -25.10
C ALA A 83 1.71 13.48 -24.82
N ALA A 84 1.14 12.62 -25.65
CA ALA A 84 1.24 11.16 -25.56
C ALA A 84 2.53 10.60 -26.17
N THR A 85 3.33 11.44 -26.81
CA THR A 85 4.59 11.05 -27.46
C THR A 85 5.76 11.87 -26.94
N ARG A 86 6.95 11.31 -27.05
CA ARG A 86 8.22 11.98 -26.70
C ARG A 86 9.24 11.74 -27.79
N GLN A 87 10.15 12.70 -27.99
CA GLN A 87 11.30 12.52 -28.87
C GLN A 87 12.41 11.83 -28.07
N LEU A 88 12.51 10.52 -28.23
CA LEU A 88 13.44 9.65 -27.53
C LEU A 88 13.97 8.58 -28.51
N ASP A 89 15.18 8.12 -28.27
CA ASP A 89 15.80 7.06 -29.07
C ASP A 89 15.35 5.66 -28.63
N TRP A 90 14.84 5.53 -27.40
CA TRP A 90 14.39 4.27 -26.82
C TRP A 90 12.95 4.38 -26.27
N GLY A 91 12.17 3.34 -26.48
CA GLY A 91 10.78 3.23 -26.02
C GLY A 91 9.91 2.52 -27.06
N VAL A 92 8.59 2.48 -26.80
CA VAL A 92 7.60 1.91 -27.73
C VAL A 92 7.37 2.86 -28.89
N ASP A 93 7.47 2.33 -30.12
CA ASP A 93 7.27 3.09 -31.34
C ASP A 93 5.83 3.59 -31.45
N VAL A 94 5.67 4.78 -32.03
CA VAL A 94 4.34 5.33 -32.32
C VAL A 94 3.81 4.71 -33.61
N PRO A 95 2.68 3.97 -33.58
CA PRO A 95 2.17 3.27 -34.76
C PRO A 95 1.37 4.22 -35.69
N VAL A 96 1.90 5.43 -35.92
CA VAL A 96 1.25 6.46 -36.75
C VAL A 96 2.29 7.08 -37.69
N SER A 97 2.01 7.03 -38.99
CA SER A 97 2.90 7.59 -40.00
C SER A 97 3.19 9.10 -39.76
N GLY A 98 4.45 9.49 -39.92
CA GLY A 98 4.95 10.84 -39.66
C GLY A 98 5.31 11.12 -38.20
N TYR A 99 5.46 10.06 -37.39
CA TYR A 99 5.91 10.09 -35.99
C TYR A 99 7.00 9.04 -35.71
N GLU A 100 7.73 8.61 -36.71
CA GLU A 100 8.74 7.54 -36.65
C GLU A 100 9.93 7.92 -35.72
N ASP A 101 10.17 9.24 -35.53
CA ASP A 101 11.17 9.81 -34.63
C ASP A 101 10.67 9.97 -33.20
N LYS A 102 9.48 9.42 -32.88
CA LYS A 102 8.84 9.54 -31.59
C LYS A 102 8.64 8.18 -30.94
N LYS A 103 8.56 8.20 -29.61
CA LYS A 103 8.15 7.05 -28.78
C LYS A 103 6.89 7.42 -28.01
N ILE A 104 6.09 6.41 -27.67
CA ILE A 104 4.96 6.61 -26.76
C ILE A 104 5.51 7.02 -25.39
N TYR A 105 4.86 7.98 -24.75
CA TYR A 105 5.25 8.43 -23.42
C TYR A 105 5.04 7.30 -22.41
N VAL A 106 6.11 6.90 -21.74
CA VAL A 106 6.16 5.72 -20.86
C VAL A 106 5.03 5.66 -19.82
N TRP A 107 4.64 6.77 -19.23
CA TRP A 107 3.58 6.77 -18.23
C TRP A 107 2.17 6.54 -18.79
N ILE A 108 1.96 6.72 -20.08
CA ILE A 108 0.70 6.35 -20.74
C ILE A 108 0.65 4.86 -21.00
N GLU A 109 1.74 4.27 -21.49
CA GLU A 109 1.78 2.82 -21.74
C GLU A 109 1.90 2.00 -20.46
N ALA A 110 2.69 2.48 -19.49
CA ALA A 110 2.98 1.75 -18.26
C ALA A 110 1.72 1.45 -17.43
N VAL A 111 0.81 2.43 -17.31
CA VAL A 111 -0.46 2.20 -16.59
C VAL A 111 -1.39 1.24 -17.32
N LEU A 112 -1.30 1.14 -18.64
CA LEU A 112 -2.04 0.15 -19.43
C LEU A 112 -1.48 -1.27 -19.27
N GLY A 113 -0.26 -1.42 -18.79
CA GLY A 113 0.36 -2.70 -18.44
C GLY A 113 -0.45 -3.51 -17.43
N TYR A 114 -1.24 -2.85 -16.58
CA TYR A 114 -2.17 -3.54 -15.68
C TYR A 114 -3.23 -4.34 -16.43
N LEU A 115 -3.73 -3.82 -17.55
CA LEU A 115 -4.69 -4.53 -18.41
C LEU A 115 -4.05 -5.76 -19.03
N THR A 116 -2.84 -5.62 -19.59
CA THR A 116 -2.10 -6.72 -20.19
C THR A 116 -1.82 -7.84 -19.19
N ALA A 117 -1.36 -7.48 -17.99
CA ALA A 117 -1.10 -8.45 -16.92
C ALA A 117 -2.38 -9.17 -16.49
N SER A 118 -3.47 -8.43 -16.32
CA SER A 118 -4.78 -8.98 -15.96
C SER A 118 -5.31 -9.91 -17.04
N GLU A 119 -5.25 -9.52 -18.31
CA GLU A 119 -5.68 -10.35 -19.44
C GLU A 119 -4.91 -11.68 -19.49
N GLN A 120 -3.59 -11.63 -19.33
CA GLN A 120 -2.76 -12.84 -19.32
C GLN A 120 -3.14 -13.79 -18.17
N VAL A 121 -3.39 -13.28 -16.97
CA VAL A 121 -3.79 -14.10 -15.82
C VAL A 121 -5.18 -14.69 -16.03
N LEU A 122 -6.14 -13.88 -16.47
CA LEU A 122 -7.51 -14.31 -16.72
C LEU A 122 -7.57 -15.38 -17.82
N LYS A 123 -6.82 -15.19 -18.91
CA LYS A 123 -6.68 -16.17 -19.98
C LYS A 123 -6.18 -17.52 -19.47
N LYS A 124 -5.16 -17.53 -18.60
CA LYS A 124 -4.65 -18.77 -17.97
C LYS A 124 -5.70 -19.45 -17.08
N ARG A 125 -6.65 -18.69 -16.56
CA ARG A 125 -7.76 -19.20 -15.72
C ARG A 125 -9.03 -19.54 -16.51
N GLY A 126 -9.02 -19.34 -17.84
CA GLY A 126 -10.19 -19.57 -18.69
C GLY A 126 -11.31 -18.54 -18.50
N ILE A 127 -10.99 -17.34 -17.97
CA ILE A 127 -11.95 -16.27 -17.73
C ILE A 127 -11.83 -15.24 -18.85
N ASP A 128 -12.95 -14.84 -19.43
CA ASP A 128 -12.98 -13.78 -20.43
C ASP A 128 -12.69 -12.41 -19.80
N PHE A 129 -11.70 -11.72 -20.37
CA PHE A 129 -11.25 -10.43 -19.83
C PHE A 129 -12.37 -9.38 -19.86
N ASN A 130 -13.07 -9.22 -20.97
CA ASN A 130 -14.10 -8.20 -21.10
C ASN A 130 -15.27 -8.43 -20.15
N SER A 131 -15.72 -9.67 -19.99
CA SER A 131 -16.78 -10.00 -19.03
C SER A 131 -16.33 -9.77 -17.58
N PHE A 132 -15.03 -9.90 -17.30
CA PHE A 132 -14.48 -9.69 -15.96
C PHE A 132 -14.40 -8.21 -15.59
N VAL A 133 -14.01 -7.34 -16.53
CA VAL A 133 -13.78 -5.91 -16.26
C VAL A 133 -14.98 -5.00 -16.55
N THR A 134 -16.04 -5.53 -17.20
CA THR A 134 -17.22 -4.74 -17.59
C THR A 134 -18.32 -4.88 -16.54
N ASP A 135 -18.81 -3.76 -16.00
CA ASP A 135 -19.98 -3.68 -15.12
C ASP A 135 -20.04 -4.79 -14.04
N ASN A 136 -18.90 -5.06 -13.42
CA ASN A 136 -18.78 -6.14 -12.43
C ASN A 136 -18.75 -5.58 -11.01
N ASP A 137 -19.91 -5.51 -10.37
CA ASP A 137 -20.06 -4.99 -8.99
C ASP A 137 -19.22 -5.76 -7.94
N ASN A 138 -18.85 -7.00 -8.24
CA ASN A 138 -18.03 -7.83 -7.37
C ASN A 138 -16.51 -7.61 -7.59
N LEU A 139 -16.11 -6.92 -8.67
CA LEU A 139 -14.71 -6.64 -8.93
C LEU A 139 -14.21 -5.55 -7.98
N ARG A 140 -13.20 -5.89 -7.21
CA ARG A 140 -12.48 -4.96 -6.32
C ARG A 140 -11.05 -4.82 -6.80
N THR A 141 -10.70 -3.65 -7.27
CA THR A 141 -9.35 -3.32 -7.72
C THR A 141 -8.67 -2.44 -6.68
N TYR A 142 -7.44 -2.82 -6.30
CA TYR A 142 -6.62 -2.10 -5.33
C TYR A 142 -5.35 -1.60 -6.02
N PHE A 143 -5.18 -0.28 -6.07
CA PHE A 143 -3.96 0.35 -6.57
C PHE A 143 -3.16 0.88 -5.39
N VAL A 144 -2.06 0.16 -5.09
CA VAL A 144 -1.18 0.48 -3.96
C VAL A 144 0.10 1.11 -4.49
N HIS A 145 0.34 2.37 -4.14
CA HIS A 145 1.47 3.14 -4.68
C HIS A 145 1.87 4.30 -3.77
N GLY A 146 3.01 4.93 -4.04
CA GLY A 146 3.40 6.17 -3.39
C GLY A 146 2.63 7.39 -3.93
N LYS A 147 2.57 8.46 -3.15
CA LYS A 147 1.84 9.70 -3.50
C LYS A 147 2.25 10.33 -4.84
N ASP A 148 3.47 10.07 -5.32
CA ASP A 148 3.94 10.52 -6.65
C ASP A 148 3.09 9.99 -7.81
N ASN A 149 2.41 8.87 -7.60
CA ASN A 149 1.64 8.18 -8.63
C ASN A 149 0.13 8.43 -8.56
N ILE A 150 -0.34 9.28 -7.63
CA ILE A 150 -1.77 9.55 -7.46
C ILE A 150 -2.41 9.97 -8.78
N THR A 151 -1.88 10.99 -9.45
CA THR A 151 -2.47 11.54 -10.68
C THR A 151 -2.49 10.53 -11.83
N PHE A 152 -1.53 9.60 -11.87
CA PHE A 152 -1.54 8.53 -12.87
C PHE A 152 -2.67 7.53 -12.66
N HIS A 153 -3.04 7.24 -11.41
CA HIS A 153 -4.05 6.24 -11.06
C HIS A 153 -5.45 6.82 -10.85
N THR A 154 -5.55 8.11 -10.55
CA THR A 154 -6.85 8.77 -10.32
C THR A 154 -7.33 9.63 -11.49
N ILE A 155 -6.43 10.03 -12.39
CA ILE A 155 -6.74 10.90 -13.54
C ILE A 155 -6.39 10.22 -14.87
N ILE A 156 -5.11 9.89 -15.09
CA ILE A 156 -4.65 9.42 -16.41
C ILE A 156 -5.21 8.04 -16.74
N TYR A 157 -5.03 7.08 -15.84
CA TYR A 157 -5.50 5.71 -16.06
C TYR A 157 -7.02 5.61 -16.19
N PRO A 158 -7.85 6.21 -15.30
CA PRO A 158 -9.30 6.23 -15.50
C PRO A 158 -9.73 6.89 -16.80
N ALA A 159 -9.08 8.00 -17.23
CA ALA A 159 -9.36 8.64 -18.52
C ALA A 159 -9.04 7.71 -19.70
N LEU A 160 -7.91 6.97 -19.63
CA LEU A 160 -7.55 5.99 -20.66
C LEU A 160 -8.56 4.84 -20.71
N LEU A 161 -9.00 4.31 -19.56
CA LEU A 161 -10.03 3.28 -19.51
C LEU A 161 -11.33 3.75 -20.16
N GLN A 162 -11.78 4.96 -19.82
CA GLN A 162 -12.98 5.57 -20.39
C GLN A 162 -12.86 5.82 -21.91
N ALA A 163 -11.65 6.15 -22.38
CA ALA A 163 -11.38 6.32 -23.81
C ALA A 163 -11.41 5.01 -24.58
N ILE A 164 -10.95 3.91 -23.96
CA ILE A 164 -10.92 2.57 -24.57
C ILE A 164 -12.30 1.95 -24.57
N ASN A 165 -12.93 1.89 -23.39
CA ASN A 165 -14.27 1.33 -23.21
C ASN A 165 -14.95 1.95 -21.97
N PRO A 166 -15.99 2.80 -22.16
CA PRO A 166 -16.68 3.47 -21.06
C PRO A 166 -17.39 2.52 -20.08
N LYS A 167 -17.58 1.25 -20.45
CA LYS A 167 -18.20 0.23 -19.59
C LYS A 167 -17.19 -0.49 -18.70
N TRP A 168 -15.89 -0.28 -18.89
CA TRP A 168 -14.89 -0.89 -18.02
C TRP A 168 -14.90 -0.23 -16.65
N GLN A 169 -14.78 -1.08 -15.62
CA GLN A 169 -14.78 -0.61 -14.25
C GLN A 169 -13.53 0.23 -13.96
N LEU A 170 -13.74 1.39 -13.36
CA LEU A 170 -12.68 2.27 -12.91
C LEU A 170 -12.05 1.78 -11.60
N PRO A 171 -10.85 2.26 -11.21
CA PRO A 171 -10.19 1.88 -9.97
C PRO A 171 -11.08 2.04 -8.75
N LYS A 172 -11.31 0.95 -7.98
CA LYS A 172 -12.20 1.00 -6.81
C LYS A 172 -11.48 1.57 -5.59
N TYR A 173 -10.29 1.08 -5.27
CA TYR A 173 -9.52 1.49 -4.10
C TYR A 173 -8.16 2.06 -4.49
N ILE A 174 -7.87 3.26 -3.99
CA ILE A 174 -6.58 3.93 -4.16
C ILE A 174 -5.91 4.03 -2.78
N ILE A 175 -4.86 3.23 -2.59
CA ILE A 175 -4.09 3.17 -1.36
C ILE A 175 -2.74 3.85 -1.61
N SER A 176 -2.73 5.17 -1.52
CA SER A 176 -1.53 5.97 -1.71
C SER A 176 -0.77 6.16 -0.40
N SER A 177 0.53 5.89 -0.41
CA SER A 177 1.42 6.08 0.74
C SER A 177 2.19 7.38 0.62
N GLU A 178 2.50 7.98 1.75
CA GLU A 178 3.43 9.09 1.89
C GLU A 178 4.89 8.62 1.74
N TYR A 179 5.90 9.45 2.06
CA TYR A 179 7.30 9.09 1.92
C TYR A 179 7.89 8.48 3.19
N VAL A 180 8.82 7.56 2.98
CA VAL A 180 9.81 7.17 4.00
C VAL A 180 11.04 8.03 3.80
N ASN A 181 11.35 8.82 4.79
CA ASN A 181 12.50 9.71 4.84
C ASN A 181 13.62 9.12 5.72
N MET A 182 14.80 9.70 5.64
CA MET A 182 15.90 9.47 6.54
C MET A 182 16.45 10.81 7.01
N ASN A 183 16.48 11.04 8.32
CA ASN A 183 16.91 12.31 8.90
C ASN A 183 16.14 13.52 8.33
N ASP A 184 14.82 13.41 8.25
CA ASP A 184 13.90 14.41 7.69
C ASP A 184 14.15 14.78 6.21
N GLU A 185 14.98 14.01 5.51
CA GLU A 185 15.22 14.17 4.08
C GLU A 185 14.70 12.99 3.26
N LYS A 186 14.17 13.29 2.07
CA LYS A 186 13.79 12.24 1.11
C LYS A 186 15.01 11.36 0.77
N MET A 187 14.86 10.05 0.87
CA MET A 187 15.91 9.09 0.50
C MET A 187 16.31 9.25 -0.96
N SER A 188 17.62 9.29 -1.23
CA SER A 188 18.16 9.45 -2.57
C SER A 188 19.49 8.76 -2.73
N LYS A 189 19.66 7.96 -3.80
CA LYS A 189 20.94 7.35 -4.15
C LYS A 189 22.07 8.37 -4.33
N SER A 190 21.75 9.51 -4.97
CA SER A 190 22.72 10.56 -5.25
C SER A 190 23.21 11.31 -4.01
N LYS A 191 22.42 11.28 -2.91
CA LYS A 191 22.78 11.89 -1.63
C LYS A 191 23.44 10.91 -0.66
N GLY A 192 23.44 9.63 -0.95
CA GLY A 192 23.98 8.59 -0.07
C GLY A 192 23.17 8.34 1.21
N ASN A 193 21.93 8.88 1.30
CA ASN A 193 21.03 8.71 2.44
C ASN A 193 19.93 7.68 2.14
N LEU A 194 20.30 6.52 1.59
CA LEU A 194 19.38 5.47 1.19
C LEU A 194 19.63 4.20 2.01
N ILE A 195 18.57 3.65 2.58
CA ILE A 195 18.54 2.27 3.08
C ILE A 195 17.93 1.38 2.00
N THR A 196 18.69 0.37 1.57
CA THR A 196 18.23 -0.60 0.57
C THR A 196 17.47 -1.75 1.22
N VAL A 197 16.61 -2.41 0.43
CA VAL A 197 15.93 -3.63 0.88
C VAL A 197 16.94 -4.74 1.17
N ASP A 198 18.01 -4.83 0.38
CA ASP A 198 19.09 -5.80 0.58
C ASP A 198 19.73 -5.61 1.96
N TYR A 199 20.10 -4.38 2.32
CA TYR A 199 20.63 -4.08 3.65
C TYR A 199 19.67 -4.52 4.77
N LEU A 200 18.37 -4.25 4.62
CA LEU A 200 17.37 -4.66 5.61
C LEU A 200 17.26 -6.18 5.71
N ALA A 201 17.27 -6.88 4.57
CA ALA A 201 17.17 -8.34 4.51
C ALA A 201 18.41 -9.05 5.10
N GLU A 202 19.60 -8.46 4.96
CA GLU A 202 20.86 -9.01 5.49
C GLU A 202 21.02 -8.78 7.00
N ASN A 203 20.47 -7.67 7.54
CA ASN A 203 20.72 -7.26 8.92
C ASN A 203 19.54 -7.51 9.87
N TYR A 204 18.33 -7.74 9.36
CA TYR A 204 17.13 -7.90 10.17
C TYR A 204 16.26 -9.08 9.70
N ASN A 205 15.50 -9.65 10.62
CA ASN A 205 14.50 -10.65 10.26
C ASN A 205 13.41 -9.99 9.39
N LYS A 206 13.04 -10.65 8.30
CA LYS A 206 12.04 -10.14 7.33
C LYS A 206 10.68 -9.81 7.96
N ASP A 207 10.22 -10.64 8.91
CA ASP A 207 8.91 -10.44 9.53
C ASP A 207 8.95 -9.23 10.48
N THR A 208 10.10 -8.98 11.14
CA THR A 208 10.34 -7.75 11.91
C THR A 208 10.22 -6.51 11.04
N VAL A 209 10.90 -6.51 9.88
CA VAL A 209 10.88 -5.38 8.95
C VAL A 209 9.46 -5.15 8.42
N ARG A 210 8.79 -6.20 7.99
CA ARG A 210 7.41 -6.11 7.47
C ARG A 210 6.45 -5.56 8.52
N MET A 211 6.43 -6.13 9.71
CA MET A 211 5.55 -5.69 10.79
C MET A 211 5.84 -4.25 11.22
N TYR A 212 7.13 -3.87 11.32
CA TYR A 212 7.53 -2.49 11.61
C TYR A 212 7.03 -1.52 10.53
N MET A 213 7.22 -1.86 9.25
CA MET A 213 6.81 -1.00 8.13
C MET A 213 5.29 -0.89 8.01
N ILE A 214 4.52 -1.92 8.35
CA ILE A 214 3.06 -1.83 8.41
C ILE A 214 2.63 -0.89 9.53
N ASN A 215 3.19 -1.03 10.74
CA ASN A 215 2.77 -0.23 11.89
C ASN A 215 3.32 1.20 11.89
N ASN A 216 4.56 1.40 11.43
CA ASN A 216 5.25 2.69 11.48
C ASN A 216 5.52 3.28 10.09
N GLY A 217 5.01 2.66 9.02
CA GLY A 217 5.18 3.12 7.66
C GLY A 217 4.39 4.39 7.32
N PRO A 218 4.59 4.93 6.12
CA PRO A 218 4.06 6.22 5.70
C PRO A 218 2.59 6.13 5.25
N GLU A 219 1.70 5.60 6.10
CA GLU A 219 0.30 5.39 5.72
C GLU A 219 -0.48 6.69 5.53
N LYS A 220 -0.33 7.65 6.46
CA LYS A 220 -1.11 8.92 6.46
C LYS A 220 -0.25 10.18 6.51
N LYS A 221 1.06 10.03 6.73
CA LYS A 221 2.05 11.11 6.78
C LYS A 221 3.43 10.59 6.43
N ASP A 222 4.33 11.49 6.03
CA ASP A 222 5.74 11.17 5.87
C ASP A 222 6.30 10.68 7.21
N VAL A 223 7.18 9.68 7.16
CA VAL A 223 7.83 9.08 8.33
C VAL A 223 9.33 9.01 8.13
N ASN A 224 10.10 9.02 9.22
CA ASN A 224 11.52 8.73 9.19
C ASN A 224 11.76 7.25 9.52
N PHE A 225 12.62 6.61 8.75
CA PHE A 225 13.11 5.28 9.12
C PHE A 225 14.20 5.43 10.20
N SER A 226 14.12 4.60 11.22
CA SER A 226 15.12 4.49 12.29
C SER A 226 15.40 3.03 12.61
N SER A 227 16.65 2.61 12.49
CA SER A 227 17.08 1.26 12.88
C SER A 227 16.87 1.02 14.38
N THR A 228 17.05 2.03 15.20
CA THR A 228 16.79 1.96 16.65
C THR A 228 15.32 1.71 16.94
N ASP A 229 14.42 2.43 16.25
CA ASP A 229 12.98 2.24 16.43
C ASP A 229 12.50 0.88 15.92
N LEU A 230 13.09 0.37 14.85
CA LEU A 230 12.83 -0.98 14.36
C LEU A 230 13.20 -2.04 15.40
N VAL A 231 14.37 -1.93 16.03
CA VAL A 231 14.81 -2.85 17.09
C VAL A 231 13.92 -2.71 18.33
N ASN A 232 13.60 -1.49 18.75
CA ASN A 232 12.71 -1.24 19.88
C ASN A 232 11.30 -1.81 19.62
N TYR A 233 10.79 -1.64 18.42
CA TYR A 233 9.49 -2.20 18.00
C TYR A 233 9.50 -3.73 18.05
N HIS A 234 10.56 -4.36 17.51
CA HIS A 234 10.76 -5.81 17.58
C HIS A 234 10.72 -6.30 19.04
N ASN A 235 11.56 -5.71 19.88
CA ASN A 235 11.67 -6.13 21.29
C ASN A 235 10.36 -5.92 22.05
N LYS A 236 9.68 -4.81 21.81
CA LYS A 236 8.44 -4.47 22.52
C LYS A 236 7.28 -5.38 22.10
N PHE A 237 7.04 -5.55 20.82
CA PHE A 237 5.81 -6.17 20.32
C PHE A 237 6.01 -7.63 19.90
N LEU A 238 7.00 -7.94 19.05
CA LEU A 238 7.22 -9.30 18.61
C LEU A 238 7.76 -10.18 19.75
N VAL A 239 8.73 -9.70 20.51
CA VAL A 239 9.30 -10.46 21.63
C VAL A 239 8.45 -10.29 22.88
N GLY A 240 8.19 -9.05 23.30
CA GLY A 240 7.60 -8.74 24.61
C GLY A 240 6.11 -9.03 24.72
N VAL A 241 5.37 -8.99 23.63
CA VAL A 241 3.92 -9.27 23.64
C VAL A 241 3.62 -10.62 23.02
N ILE A 242 3.86 -10.79 21.70
CA ILE A 242 3.47 -12.00 20.96
C ILE A 242 4.35 -13.18 21.37
N GLY A 243 5.66 -13.01 21.28
CA GLY A 243 6.63 -14.05 21.62
C GLY A 243 6.55 -14.47 23.08
N ASN A 244 6.38 -13.50 24.00
CA ASN A 244 6.21 -13.80 25.43
C ASN A 244 4.95 -14.65 25.68
N PHE A 245 3.81 -14.27 25.09
CA PHE A 245 2.56 -15.03 25.25
C PHE A 245 2.72 -16.48 24.75
N ILE A 246 3.28 -16.67 23.57
CA ILE A 246 3.49 -17.99 22.98
C ILE A 246 4.49 -18.80 23.81
N ASN A 247 5.66 -18.21 24.12
CA ASN A 247 6.74 -18.91 24.79
C ASN A 247 6.34 -19.37 26.20
N ARG A 248 5.72 -18.50 27.02
CA ARG A 248 5.35 -18.85 28.39
C ARG A 248 4.30 -19.98 28.45
N ASN A 249 3.33 -19.97 27.52
CA ASN A 249 2.32 -21.03 27.44
C ASN A 249 2.92 -22.36 26.98
N LEU A 250 3.59 -22.35 25.80
CA LEU A 250 4.13 -23.59 25.24
C LEU A 250 5.24 -24.19 26.11
N SER A 251 6.10 -23.36 26.72
CA SER A 251 7.14 -23.85 27.64
C SER A 251 6.53 -24.48 28.87
N PHE A 252 5.46 -23.90 29.42
CA PHE A 252 4.75 -24.47 30.57
C PHE A 252 4.09 -25.82 30.25
N ILE A 253 3.38 -25.88 29.12
CA ILE A 253 2.70 -27.09 28.64
C ILE A 253 3.74 -28.17 28.31
N ASN A 254 4.82 -27.84 27.63
CA ASN A 254 5.87 -28.80 27.32
C ASN A 254 6.54 -29.37 28.58
N LYS A 255 6.87 -28.51 29.55
CA LYS A 255 7.54 -28.90 30.78
C LYS A 255 6.68 -29.76 31.70
N LYS A 256 5.36 -29.56 31.70
CA LYS A 256 4.45 -30.22 32.66
C LYS A 256 3.64 -31.36 32.06
N PHE A 257 3.41 -31.33 30.75
CA PHE A 257 2.51 -32.22 30.04
C PHE A 257 3.09 -32.78 28.75
N ASP A 258 4.42 -32.75 28.57
CA ASP A 258 5.14 -33.25 27.39
C ASP A 258 4.58 -32.70 26.05
N GLY A 259 4.11 -31.46 26.09
CA GLY A 259 3.52 -30.81 24.92
C GLY A 259 2.08 -31.22 24.59
N ILE A 260 1.46 -32.05 25.41
CA ILE A 260 0.09 -32.54 25.18
C ILE A 260 -0.90 -31.64 25.90
N ILE A 261 -1.89 -31.17 25.13
CA ILE A 261 -3.01 -30.37 25.65
C ILE A 261 -4.26 -31.22 25.55
N LYS A 262 -5.00 -31.32 26.65
CA LYS A 262 -6.33 -31.92 26.63
C LYS A 262 -7.34 -30.95 26.07
N GLU A 263 -8.33 -31.46 25.38
CA GLU A 263 -9.49 -30.70 24.98
C GLU A 263 -10.18 -30.10 26.21
N GLY A 264 -10.51 -28.83 26.12
CA GLY A 264 -11.17 -28.04 27.15
C GLY A 264 -12.26 -27.16 26.56
N VAL A 265 -12.95 -26.43 27.41
CA VAL A 265 -13.95 -25.45 26.99
C VAL A 265 -13.27 -24.10 26.74
N ILE A 266 -13.45 -23.55 25.53
CA ILE A 266 -12.93 -22.21 25.21
C ILE A 266 -13.78 -21.17 25.97
N ASP A 267 -13.12 -20.21 26.61
CA ASP A 267 -13.77 -19.09 27.27
C ASP A 267 -14.67 -18.34 26.26
N SER A 268 -15.94 -18.15 26.62
CA SER A 268 -16.96 -17.60 25.74
C SER A 268 -16.67 -16.17 25.30
N LYS A 269 -16.09 -15.34 26.19
CA LYS A 269 -15.74 -13.94 25.90
C LYS A 269 -14.56 -13.90 24.93
N ILE A 270 -13.56 -14.75 25.14
CA ILE A 270 -12.41 -14.87 24.22
C ILE A 270 -12.89 -15.32 22.83
N LYS A 271 -13.79 -16.30 22.77
CA LYS A 271 -14.36 -16.79 21.51
C LYS A 271 -15.11 -15.69 20.76
N GLU A 272 -15.98 -14.94 21.43
CA GLU A 272 -16.70 -13.82 20.86
C GLU A 272 -15.76 -12.71 20.38
N THR A 273 -14.78 -12.33 21.22
CA THR A 273 -13.76 -11.34 20.86
C THR A 273 -12.99 -11.76 19.62
N THR A 274 -12.63 -13.03 19.50
CA THR A 274 -11.92 -13.57 18.33
C THR A 274 -12.74 -13.46 17.06
N ILE A 275 -14.02 -13.82 17.10
CA ILE A 275 -14.93 -13.73 15.95
C ILE A 275 -15.06 -12.26 15.49
N ASN A 276 -15.27 -11.34 16.42
CA ASN A 276 -15.39 -9.92 16.16
C ASN A 276 -14.09 -9.36 15.56
N LEU A 277 -12.93 -9.80 16.06
CA LEU A 277 -11.62 -9.36 15.57
C LEU A 277 -11.38 -9.76 14.10
N TYR A 278 -11.79 -10.97 13.68
CA TYR A 278 -11.68 -11.34 12.26
C TYR A 278 -12.48 -10.41 11.35
N ASN A 279 -13.68 -10.03 11.75
CA ASN A 279 -14.51 -9.09 11.00
C ASN A 279 -13.86 -7.69 10.96
N GLU A 280 -13.37 -7.21 12.10
CA GLU A 280 -12.71 -5.90 12.22
C GLU A 280 -11.44 -5.84 11.38
N VAL A 281 -10.51 -6.77 11.59
CA VAL A 281 -9.23 -6.83 10.86
C VAL A 281 -9.48 -7.00 9.36
N GLY A 282 -10.42 -7.85 8.97
CA GLY A 282 -10.78 -8.04 7.56
C GLY A 282 -11.24 -6.73 6.90
N LEU A 283 -12.14 -6.00 7.55
CA LEU A 283 -12.62 -4.70 7.06
C LEU A 283 -11.50 -3.64 7.00
N LEU A 284 -10.60 -3.61 7.99
CA LEU A 284 -9.47 -2.68 8.02
C LEU A 284 -8.49 -2.97 6.87
N ILE A 285 -8.18 -4.24 6.60
CA ILE A 285 -7.33 -4.64 5.47
C ILE A 285 -7.99 -4.26 4.14
N GLU A 286 -9.30 -4.54 3.97
CA GLU A 286 -10.06 -4.18 2.77
C GLU A 286 -10.07 -2.66 2.51
N LYS A 287 -10.02 -1.84 3.56
CA LYS A 287 -9.92 -0.37 3.47
C LYS A 287 -8.49 0.15 3.29
N GLY A 288 -7.49 -0.72 3.40
CA GLY A 288 -6.08 -0.32 3.39
C GLY A 288 -5.62 0.39 4.69
N GLU A 289 -6.36 0.24 5.79
CA GLU A 289 -6.03 0.76 7.13
C GLU A 289 -5.13 -0.26 7.87
N LEU A 290 -3.96 -0.54 7.29
CA LEU A 290 -3.11 -1.66 7.71
C LEU A 290 -2.51 -1.46 9.10
N ARG A 291 -2.22 -0.21 9.47
CA ARG A 291 -1.74 0.12 10.82
C ARG A 291 -2.76 -0.26 11.88
N GLN A 292 -4.02 0.13 11.71
CA GLN A 292 -5.06 -0.22 12.66
C GLN A 292 -5.28 -1.72 12.74
N ALA A 293 -5.23 -2.42 11.61
CA ALA A 293 -5.34 -3.88 11.58
C ALA A 293 -4.28 -4.56 12.44
N ILE A 294 -3.00 -4.17 12.31
CA ILE A 294 -1.92 -4.75 13.12
C ILE A 294 -2.00 -4.34 14.60
N GLU A 295 -2.45 -3.12 14.89
CA GLU A 295 -2.68 -2.64 16.26
C GLU A 295 -3.76 -3.49 16.95
N SER A 296 -4.89 -3.78 16.30
CA SER A 296 -5.95 -4.67 16.83
C SER A 296 -5.43 -6.09 17.08
N ILE A 297 -4.56 -6.62 16.22
CA ILE A 297 -3.94 -7.94 16.42
C ILE A 297 -2.98 -7.94 17.63
N ILE A 298 -2.19 -6.87 17.81
CA ILE A 298 -1.31 -6.71 18.98
C ILE A 298 -2.11 -6.60 20.28
N GLU A 299 -3.24 -5.89 20.26
CA GLU A 299 -4.15 -5.80 21.41
C GLU A 299 -4.74 -7.16 21.76
N TYR A 300 -5.08 -7.99 20.78
CA TYR A 300 -5.54 -9.35 21.01
C TYR A 300 -4.45 -10.24 21.61
N ALA A 301 -3.19 -10.12 21.21
CA ALA A 301 -2.07 -10.80 21.85
C ALA A 301 -1.85 -10.32 23.31
N THR A 302 -2.08 -9.03 23.56
CA THR A 302 -2.03 -8.44 24.90
C THR A 302 -3.16 -8.99 25.79
N LEU A 303 -4.37 -9.12 25.23
CA LEU A 303 -5.50 -9.78 25.88
C LEU A 303 -5.16 -11.23 26.27
N GLY A 304 -4.49 -11.96 25.37
CA GLY A 304 -4.02 -13.32 25.67
C GLY A 304 -3.06 -13.39 26.87
N ASN A 305 -2.08 -12.46 26.94
CA ASN A 305 -1.19 -12.36 28.10
C ASN A 305 -1.98 -12.06 29.39
N LYS A 306 -2.91 -11.12 29.32
CA LYS A 306 -3.75 -10.75 30.47
C LYS A 306 -4.63 -11.92 30.93
N TYR A 307 -5.26 -12.62 29.99
CA TYR A 307 -6.07 -13.81 30.29
C TYR A 307 -5.24 -14.90 31.01
N TYR A 308 -4.01 -15.17 30.54
CA TYR A 308 -3.09 -16.09 31.16
C TYR A 308 -2.72 -15.68 32.58
N ASP A 309 -2.45 -14.40 32.82
CA ASP A 309 -2.06 -13.87 34.14
C ASP A 309 -3.22 -13.91 35.14
N GLU A 310 -4.43 -13.51 34.70
CA GLU A 310 -5.62 -13.46 35.57
C GLU A 310 -6.15 -14.82 35.96
N ASN A 311 -5.94 -15.84 35.13
CA ASN A 311 -6.41 -17.21 35.40
C ASN A 311 -5.35 -18.11 36.06
N GLU A 312 -4.11 -17.63 36.21
CA GLU A 312 -3.05 -18.28 36.99
C GLU A 312 -2.89 -19.78 36.73
N PRO A 313 -2.68 -20.27 35.49
CA PRO A 313 -2.63 -21.70 35.20
C PRO A 313 -1.58 -22.46 36.01
N TRP A 314 -0.52 -21.79 36.47
CA TRP A 314 0.50 -22.38 37.34
C TRP A 314 -0.01 -22.72 38.76
N VAL A 315 -1.11 -22.10 39.21
CA VAL A 315 -1.85 -22.40 40.41
C VAL A 315 -2.89 -23.48 40.11
N LYS A 316 -3.71 -23.28 39.11
CA LYS A 316 -4.82 -24.15 38.72
C LYS A 316 -4.41 -25.58 38.40
N VAL A 317 -3.23 -25.77 37.86
CA VAL A 317 -2.68 -27.13 37.60
C VAL A 317 -2.61 -27.99 38.86
N LYS A 318 -2.59 -27.39 40.06
CA LYS A 318 -2.53 -28.12 41.35
C LYS A 318 -3.89 -28.19 42.05
N GLU A 319 -4.74 -27.20 41.83
CA GLU A 319 -6.00 -27.02 42.55
C GLU A 319 -7.20 -27.59 41.79
N ASN A 320 -7.24 -27.37 40.46
CA ASN A 320 -8.36 -27.76 39.61
C ASN A 320 -7.86 -28.03 38.17
N ILE A 321 -7.65 -29.30 37.88
CA ILE A 321 -7.08 -29.74 36.60
C ILE A 321 -8.00 -29.49 35.42
N ASP A 322 -9.33 -29.49 35.61
CA ASP A 322 -10.29 -29.25 34.54
C ASP A 322 -10.27 -27.74 34.16
N GLU A 323 -10.28 -26.87 35.14
CA GLU A 323 -10.12 -25.43 34.94
C GLU A 323 -8.77 -25.10 34.29
N PHE A 324 -7.69 -25.76 34.69
CA PHE A 324 -6.40 -25.64 34.02
C PHE A 324 -6.46 -26.06 32.55
N ASN A 325 -7.15 -27.18 32.22
CA ASN A 325 -7.31 -27.60 30.82
C ASN A 325 -8.08 -26.57 30.02
N ASP A 326 -9.16 -25.99 30.53
CA ASP A 326 -9.94 -24.95 29.87
C ASP A 326 -9.11 -23.69 29.60
N ILE A 327 -8.31 -23.24 30.57
CA ILE A 327 -7.42 -22.08 30.44
C ILE A 327 -6.37 -22.33 29.37
N THR A 328 -5.67 -23.46 29.42
CA THR A 328 -4.61 -23.76 28.45
C THR A 328 -5.16 -23.97 27.05
N TYR A 329 -6.31 -24.62 26.93
CA TYR A 329 -6.99 -24.81 25.66
C TYR A 329 -7.42 -23.44 25.02
N THR A 330 -7.96 -22.54 25.87
CA THR A 330 -8.26 -21.17 25.46
C THR A 330 -7.00 -20.40 25.01
N CYS A 331 -5.89 -20.54 25.74
CA CYS A 331 -4.62 -19.89 25.33
C CYS A 331 -4.11 -20.41 23.97
N VAL A 332 -4.21 -21.73 23.73
CA VAL A 332 -3.84 -22.31 22.42
C VAL A 332 -4.79 -21.87 21.32
N TYR A 333 -6.07 -21.74 21.61
CA TYR A 333 -7.04 -21.15 20.68
C TYR A 333 -6.64 -19.72 20.28
N ILE A 334 -6.24 -18.87 21.24
CA ILE A 334 -5.73 -17.51 20.96
C ILE A 334 -4.48 -17.58 20.08
N MET A 335 -3.50 -18.45 20.39
CA MET A 335 -2.27 -18.57 19.60
C MET A 335 -2.53 -18.99 18.15
N ALA A 336 -3.42 -19.96 17.93
CA ALA A 336 -3.80 -20.43 16.60
C ALA A 336 -4.43 -19.29 15.77
N ASN A 337 -5.32 -18.51 16.40
CA ASN A 337 -5.95 -17.37 15.74
C ASN A 337 -4.99 -16.20 15.49
N LEU A 338 -4.05 -15.93 16.41
CA LEU A 338 -2.96 -14.97 16.16
C LEU A 338 -2.12 -15.37 14.95
N SER A 339 -1.79 -16.66 14.82
CA SER A 339 -1.04 -17.15 13.66
C SER A 339 -1.78 -16.89 12.34
N ASN A 340 -3.09 -17.11 12.30
CA ASN A 340 -3.90 -16.82 11.12
C ASN A 340 -3.99 -15.31 10.82
N LEU A 341 -4.23 -14.49 11.84
CA LEU A 341 -4.39 -13.04 11.69
C LEU A 341 -3.09 -12.35 11.27
N LEU A 342 -1.93 -12.90 11.63
CA LEU A 342 -0.60 -12.39 11.26
C LEU A 342 -0.11 -12.92 9.91
N ASN A 343 -0.80 -13.90 9.30
CA ASN A 343 -0.34 -14.52 8.05
C ASN A 343 -0.33 -13.57 6.83
N PRO A 344 -1.30 -12.66 6.61
CA PRO A 344 -1.21 -11.69 5.51
C PRO A 344 -0.04 -10.73 5.66
#